data_10183481f553a7d2e9098aa55885f034
#
_entry.id   10183481f553a7d2e9098aa55885f034
#
_cell.length_a   1.000
_cell.length_b   1.000
_cell.length_c   1.000
_cell.angle_alpha   90.00
_cell.angle_beta   90.00
_cell.angle_gamma   90.00
#
_symmetry.space_group_name_H-M   'P 1'
#
loop_
_entity.id
_entity.type
_entity.pdbx_description
1 polymer ?
#
loop_
_entity_poly.entity_id
_entity_poly.type
_entity_poly.pdbx_seq_one_letter_code
_entity_poly.pdbx_strand_id
1 'polypeptide(L)'
;MYQRRHVPSPRALPKTYRFLRLPLVIDVAPIVAEIEAADITWLPSQWKWHLGTSFCILRGGQERGWPGSRLTSGGGIDAPALAPLPRLCELLDTAFPARPVSAWLGLSPPDSRIHLHVDNTPHWDEHHRFHVPLITTPAARLCVAGRFLHLPAGTAWAFNNSVPHGAENLGSPRIHLMVDLPPVPSVEALVAAGTPEEGAKDPEAMARLSRDPMESLPETMKSDAYLLWRLAQQ
;
A
#
# COMPACT_ATOMS: atom_id res chain seq x y z
N MET A 1 -18.38 32.28 -22.54
CA MET A 1 -17.87 30.88 -22.43
C MET A 1 -16.47 30.95 -21.83
N TYR A 2 -16.32 30.72 -20.53
CA TYR A 2 -15.01 30.69 -19.86
C TYR A 2 -14.37 29.32 -20.12
N GLN A 3 -13.41 29.24 -21.04
CA GLN A 3 -12.53 28.08 -21.15
C GLN A 3 -11.66 28.02 -19.86
N ARG A 4 -11.96 27.09 -18.95
CA ARG A 4 -11.02 26.75 -17.88
C ARG A 4 -9.75 26.27 -18.56
N ARG A 5 -8.65 27.03 -18.44
CA ARG A 5 -7.32 26.58 -18.82
C ARG A 5 -7.06 25.31 -18.01
N HIS A 6 -6.87 24.20 -18.68
CA HIS A 6 -6.42 22.95 -18.07
C HIS A 6 -5.00 23.19 -17.53
N VAL A 7 -4.91 23.44 -16.24
CA VAL A 7 -3.62 23.45 -15.55
C VAL A 7 -3.26 21.96 -15.39
N PRO A 8 -2.12 21.51 -15.97
CA PRO A 8 -1.70 20.12 -15.78
C PRO A 8 -1.57 19.83 -14.28
N SER A 9 -2.04 18.68 -13.84
CA SER A 9 -1.82 18.21 -12.47
C SER A 9 -0.32 18.15 -12.19
N PRO A 10 0.15 18.57 -11.02
CA PRO A 10 1.55 18.42 -10.66
C PRO A 10 1.91 16.94 -10.70
N ARG A 11 3.09 16.60 -11.24
CA ARG A 11 3.60 15.23 -11.29
C ARG A 11 4.58 14.98 -10.16
N ALA A 12 4.51 13.79 -9.57
CA ALA A 12 5.48 13.34 -8.60
C ALA A 12 6.89 13.24 -9.22
N LEU A 13 7.91 13.57 -8.43
CA LEU A 13 9.28 13.45 -8.88
C LEU A 13 9.65 11.98 -9.19
N PRO A 14 10.53 11.72 -10.20
CA PRO A 14 10.97 10.38 -10.52
C PRO A 14 11.59 9.68 -9.30
N LYS A 15 11.20 8.43 -9.08
CA LYS A 15 11.70 7.61 -7.96
C LYS A 15 13.08 7.04 -8.31
N THR A 16 14.15 7.66 -7.81
CA THR A 16 15.55 7.26 -8.04
C THR A 16 16.07 6.26 -7.00
N TYR A 17 15.26 5.92 -5.99
CA TYR A 17 15.56 4.99 -4.90
C TYR A 17 14.85 3.65 -5.10
N ARG A 18 15.28 2.59 -4.42
CA ARG A 18 14.51 1.35 -4.24
C ARG A 18 13.55 1.49 -3.08
N PHE A 19 14.11 1.66 -1.89
CA PHE A 19 13.40 1.95 -0.65
C PHE A 19 13.84 3.31 -0.16
N LEU A 20 12.93 4.07 0.41
CA LEU A 20 13.18 5.37 0.98
C LEU A 20 12.55 5.43 2.37
N ARG A 21 13.37 5.48 3.41
CA ARG A 21 12.91 5.68 4.76
C ARG A 21 12.65 7.17 4.97
N LEU A 22 11.39 7.51 5.27
CA LEU A 22 10.99 8.89 5.52
C LEU A 22 11.34 9.27 6.97
N PRO A 23 11.67 10.54 7.25
CA PRO A 23 11.97 11.03 8.61
C PRO A 23 10.69 11.22 9.44
N LEU A 24 9.85 10.20 9.47
CA LEU A 24 8.63 10.12 10.26
C LEU A 24 8.70 8.91 11.19
N VAL A 25 8.41 9.15 12.47
CA VAL A 25 8.26 8.11 13.49
C VAL A 25 6.87 8.21 14.08
N ILE A 26 6.13 7.12 14.05
CA ILE A 26 4.73 7.05 14.43
C ILE A 26 4.60 6.11 15.62
N ASP A 27 4.00 6.57 16.71
CA ASP A 27 3.59 5.70 17.80
C ASP A 27 2.39 4.87 17.34
N VAL A 28 2.65 3.61 16.97
CA VAL A 28 1.63 2.70 16.44
C VAL A 28 0.88 1.93 17.53
N ALA A 29 1.37 1.90 18.76
CA ALA A 29 0.77 1.09 19.82
C ALA A 29 -0.70 1.44 20.09
N PRO A 30 -1.09 2.72 20.24
CA PRO A 30 -2.49 3.08 20.44
C PRO A 30 -3.37 2.83 19.19
N ILE A 31 -2.78 2.87 17.98
CA ILE A 31 -3.48 2.59 16.73
C ILE A 31 -3.73 1.09 16.58
N VAL A 32 -2.73 0.27 16.91
CA VAL A 32 -2.86 -1.19 16.90
C VAL A 32 -3.93 -1.64 17.88
N ALA A 33 -3.93 -1.11 19.11
CA ALA A 33 -4.96 -1.41 20.10
C ALA A 33 -6.37 -1.02 19.63
N GLU A 34 -6.50 0.10 18.91
CA GLU A 34 -7.77 0.53 18.32
C GLU A 34 -8.22 -0.42 17.20
N ILE A 35 -7.32 -0.84 16.31
CA ILE A 35 -7.58 -1.80 15.23
C ILE A 35 -7.99 -3.16 15.79
N GLU A 36 -7.32 -3.64 16.83
CA GLU A 36 -7.63 -4.92 17.49
C GLU A 36 -8.97 -4.91 18.23
N ALA A 37 -9.37 -3.75 18.76
CA ALA A 37 -10.64 -3.59 19.44
C ALA A 37 -11.84 -3.35 18.48
N ALA A 38 -11.56 -2.93 17.25
CA ALA A 38 -12.58 -2.63 16.25
C ALA A 38 -13.00 -3.88 15.46
N ASP A 39 -14.28 -3.97 15.12
CA ASP A 39 -14.81 -5.00 14.20
C ASP A 39 -14.56 -4.54 12.74
N ILE A 40 -13.32 -4.72 12.29
CA ILE A 40 -12.91 -4.31 10.95
C ILE A 40 -13.39 -5.32 9.91
N THR A 41 -14.17 -4.85 8.95
CA THR A 41 -14.53 -5.64 7.77
C THR A 41 -13.36 -5.66 6.79
N TRP A 42 -12.70 -6.80 6.68
CA TRP A 42 -11.63 -7.04 5.72
C TRP A 42 -12.18 -7.56 4.41
N LEU A 43 -11.88 -6.86 3.31
CA LEU A 43 -12.27 -7.25 1.95
C LEU A 43 -11.12 -8.03 1.31
N PRO A 44 -11.36 -9.23 0.75
CA PRO A 44 -10.32 -9.99 0.06
C PRO A 44 -9.86 -9.24 -1.19
N SER A 45 -8.56 -9.25 -1.46
CA SER A 45 -8.01 -8.68 -2.68
C SER A 45 -8.46 -9.49 -3.90
N GLN A 46 -8.97 -8.79 -4.91
CA GLN A 46 -9.35 -9.35 -6.21
C GLN A 46 -8.24 -9.22 -7.26
N TRP A 47 -7.15 -8.56 -6.93
CA TRP A 47 -6.02 -8.38 -7.84
C TRP A 47 -5.19 -9.65 -7.90
N LYS A 48 -4.90 -10.11 -9.13
CA LYS A 48 -4.12 -11.33 -9.38
C LYS A 48 -2.86 -11.40 -8.52
N TRP A 49 -2.10 -10.31 -8.44
CA TRP A 49 -0.82 -10.27 -7.74
C TRP A 49 -0.94 -10.22 -6.21
N HIS A 50 -2.12 -9.87 -5.70
CA HIS A 50 -2.42 -9.69 -4.28
C HIS A 50 -3.35 -10.77 -3.71
N LEU A 51 -3.59 -11.84 -4.45
CA LEU A 51 -4.46 -12.94 -3.99
C LEU A 51 -3.97 -13.48 -2.65
N GLY A 52 -4.91 -13.76 -1.74
CA GLY A 52 -4.61 -14.21 -0.39
C GLY A 52 -4.31 -13.08 0.61
N THR A 53 -4.37 -11.80 0.19
CA THR A 53 -4.35 -10.64 1.08
C THR A 53 -5.72 -9.99 1.18
N SER A 54 -5.91 -9.13 2.17
CA SER A 54 -7.15 -8.38 2.36
C SER A 54 -6.86 -6.90 2.64
N PHE A 55 -7.88 -6.07 2.51
CA PHE A 55 -7.76 -4.65 2.76
C PHE A 55 -9.02 -4.06 3.41
N CYS A 56 -8.87 -2.89 4.02
CA CYS A 56 -9.96 -2.07 4.53
C CYS A 56 -9.74 -0.62 4.09
N ILE A 57 -10.66 -0.06 3.31
CA ILE A 57 -10.58 1.33 2.83
C ILE A 57 -10.95 2.27 3.97
N LEU A 58 -10.09 3.25 4.23
CA LEU A 58 -10.24 4.26 5.26
C LEU A 58 -10.61 5.63 4.67
N ARG A 59 -10.03 5.98 3.52
CA ARG A 59 -10.21 7.27 2.86
C ARG A 59 -10.06 7.11 1.35
N GLY A 60 -10.80 7.89 0.55
CA GLY A 60 -10.78 7.87 -0.91
C GLY A 60 -12.05 7.29 -1.52
N GLY A 61 -12.19 7.38 -2.86
CA GLY A 61 -13.37 6.92 -3.57
C GLY A 61 -13.55 5.41 -3.48
N GLN A 62 -14.78 4.99 -3.19
CA GLN A 62 -15.20 3.59 -3.13
C GLN A 62 -15.84 3.15 -4.45
N GLU A 63 -15.34 3.58 -5.59
CA GLU A 63 -15.83 3.00 -6.82
C GLU A 63 -15.32 1.56 -6.96
N ARG A 64 -16.26 0.67 -7.29
CA ARG A 64 -16.16 -0.79 -7.42
C ARG A 64 -14.75 -1.27 -7.76
N GLY A 65 -14.10 -1.90 -6.84
CA GLY A 65 -12.81 -2.54 -7.05
C GLY A 65 -11.76 -2.15 -6.03
N TRP A 66 -10.62 -2.70 -6.19
CA TRP A 66 -9.41 -2.51 -5.44
C TRP A 66 -9.02 -1.02 -5.29
N PRO A 67 -8.48 -0.58 -4.13
CA PRO A 67 -7.84 0.72 -4.00
C PRO A 67 -6.69 0.83 -5.00
N GLY A 68 -6.86 1.52 -6.09
CA GLY A 68 -5.89 1.63 -7.19
C GLY A 68 -6.47 1.45 -8.59
N SER A 69 -7.63 0.80 -8.76
CA SER A 69 -8.23 0.62 -10.08
C SER A 69 -8.92 1.88 -10.62
N ARG A 70 -9.38 2.76 -9.78
CA ARG A 70 -9.75 4.17 -9.99
C ARG A 70 -9.80 4.85 -8.62
N LEU A 71 -8.66 5.11 -8.04
CA LEU A 71 -8.57 6.19 -7.07
C LEU A 71 -8.76 7.48 -7.88
N THR A 72 -10.02 7.70 -8.27
CA THR A 72 -10.38 9.04 -8.67
C THR A 72 -9.99 9.89 -7.48
N SER A 73 -9.34 11.01 -7.78
CA SER A 73 -9.08 12.12 -6.89
C SER A 73 -10.37 12.59 -6.16
N GLY A 74 -11.02 11.67 -5.47
CA GLY A 74 -12.26 11.87 -4.71
C GLY A 74 -12.03 12.72 -3.47
N GLY A 75 -10.96 13.54 -3.49
CA GLY A 75 -10.75 14.59 -2.51
C GLY A 75 -10.56 14.13 -1.08
N GLY A 76 -10.11 12.90 -0.84
CA GLY A 76 -9.85 12.43 0.52
C GLY A 76 -11.10 12.31 1.40
N ILE A 77 -12.21 11.79 0.86
CA ILE A 77 -13.44 11.54 1.62
C ILE A 77 -13.22 10.32 2.52
N ASP A 78 -13.57 10.46 3.79
CA ASP A 78 -13.45 9.38 4.77
C ASP A 78 -14.49 8.29 4.51
N ALA A 79 -14.03 7.03 4.51
CA ALA A 79 -14.91 5.88 4.40
C ALA A 79 -15.58 5.57 5.75
N PRO A 80 -16.76 4.94 5.77
CA PRO A 80 -17.44 4.56 7.02
C PRO A 80 -16.59 3.72 7.96
N ALA A 81 -15.65 2.90 7.42
CA ALA A 81 -14.74 2.08 8.20
C ALA A 81 -13.76 2.89 9.07
N LEU A 82 -13.52 4.18 8.76
CA LEU A 82 -12.67 5.04 9.57
C LEU A 82 -13.40 5.58 10.82
N ALA A 83 -14.73 5.64 10.81
CA ALA A 83 -15.50 6.23 11.92
C ALA A 83 -15.23 5.59 13.30
N PRO A 84 -15.07 4.25 13.45
CA PRO A 84 -14.74 3.62 14.72
C PRO A 84 -13.24 3.72 15.08
N LEU A 85 -12.39 4.41 14.29
CA LEU A 85 -10.94 4.45 14.42
C LEU A 85 -10.43 5.91 14.60
N PRO A 86 -10.81 6.60 15.71
CA PRO A 86 -10.49 8.03 15.88
C PRO A 86 -8.99 8.33 15.93
N ARG A 87 -8.14 7.46 16.50
CA ARG A 87 -6.68 7.66 16.52
C ARG A 87 -6.05 7.49 15.15
N LEU A 88 -6.56 6.53 14.36
CA LEU A 88 -6.14 6.36 12.98
C LEU A 88 -6.60 7.54 12.11
N CYS A 89 -7.79 8.08 12.37
CA CYS A 89 -8.27 9.30 11.73
C CYS A 89 -7.37 10.49 12.05
N GLU A 90 -7.02 10.71 13.32
CA GLU A 90 -6.09 11.74 13.77
C GLU A 90 -4.72 11.61 13.10
N LEU A 91 -4.17 10.37 13.03
CA LEU A 91 -2.92 10.11 12.33
C LEU A 91 -3.01 10.54 10.85
N LEU A 92 -4.08 10.18 10.15
CA LEU A 92 -4.27 10.53 8.74
C LEU A 92 -4.38 12.04 8.52
N ASP A 93 -4.87 12.79 9.50
CA ASP A 93 -5.07 14.23 9.40
C ASP A 93 -3.86 15.05 9.86
N THR A 94 -2.96 14.49 10.70
CA THR A 94 -1.92 15.26 11.35
C THR A 94 -0.48 14.81 11.06
N ALA A 95 -0.26 13.52 10.78
CA ALA A 95 1.11 12.99 10.65
C ALA A 95 1.75 13.29 9.30
N PHE A 96 0.96 13.58 8.27
CA PHE A 96 1.46 13.80 6.92
C PHE A 96 1.42 15.28 6.53
N PRO A 97 2.36 15.75 5.68
CA PRO A 97 2.46 17.17 5.32
C PRO A 97 1.33 17.65 4.38
N ALA A 98 0.46 16.75 3.94
CA ALA A 98 -0.76 17.03 3.20
C ALA A 98 -1.82 15.98 3.53
N ARG A 99 -3.09 16.34 3.38
CA ARG A 99 -4.19 15.38 3.56
C ARG A 99 -4.10 14.26 2.51
N PRO A 100 -4.07 12.99 2.91
CA PRO A 100 -4.09 11.87 1.97
C PRO A 100 -5.34 11.89 1.08
N VAL A 101 -5.15 11.69 -0.22
CA VAL A 101 -6.26 11.55 -1.18
C VAL A 101 -6.89 10.16 -1.08
N SER A 102 -6.11 9.17 -0.65
CA SER A 102 -6.59 7.84 -0.29
C SER A 102 -5.77 7.23 0.85
N ALA A 103 -6.40 6.35 1.62
CA ALA A 103 -5.76 5.58 2.67
C ALA A 103 -6.50 4.25 2.88
N TRP A 104 -5.75 3.19 3.18
CA TRP A 104 -6.31 1.87 3.51
C TRP A 104 -5.36 1.06 4.37
N LEU A 105 -5.92 0.12 5.11
CA LEU A 105 -5.17 -0.93 5.77
C LEU A 105 -5.01 -2.11 4.80
N GLY A 106 -3.82 -2.67 4.72
CA GLY A 106 -3.54 -3.91 3.99
C GLY A 106 -3.12 -5.00 4.95
N LEU A 107 -3.87 -6.10 4.96
CA LEU A 107 -3.62 -7.29 5.76
C LEU A 107 -2.98 -8.37 4.89
N SER A 108 -1.81 -8.83 5.31
CA SER A 108 -1.13 -10.00 4.75
C SER A 108 -1.11 -11.10 5.82
N PRO A 109 -1.89 -12.17 5.67
CA PRO A 109 -1.86 -13.32 6.58
C PRO A 109 -0.48 -14.00 6.63
N PRO A 110 -0.24 -14.92 7.58
CA PRO A 110 0.91 -15.81 7.54
C PRO A 110 1.02 -16.54 6.20
N ASP A 111 2.23 -16.76 5.74
CA ASP A 111 2.56 -17.45 4.46
C ASP A 111 1.94 -16.83 3.19
N SER A 112 1.49 -15.57 3.28
CA SER A 112 0.96 -14.85 2.13
C SER A 112 2.05 -14.17 1.32
N ARG A 113 1.73 -13.90 0.04
CA ARG A 113 2.61 -13.22 -0.90
C ARG A 113 1.84 -12.21 -1.73
N ILE A 114 2.50 -11.08 -2.00
CA ILE A 114 2.16 -10.17 -3.09
C ILE A 114 3.19 -10.44 -4.17
N HIS A 115 2.77 -11.07 -5.27
CA HIS A 115 3.66 -11.47 -6.34
C HIS A 115 4.21 -10.28 -7.12
N LEU A 116 5.31 -10.50 -7.85
CA LEU A 116 5.98 -9.44 -8.59
C LEU A 116 5.06 -8.81 -9.64
N HIS A 117 4.92 -7.50 -9.56
CA HIS A 117 4.18 -6.66 -10.51
C HIS A 117 4.82 -5.28 -10.62
N VAL A 118 4.32 -4.48 -11.54
CA VAL A 118 4.72 -3.08 -11.74
C VAL A 118 3.46 -2.23 -11.71
N ASP A 119 3.50 -1.17 -10.96
CA ASP A 119 2.45 -0.16 -10.96
C ASP A 119 2.69 0.80 -12.12
N ASN A 120 1.84 0.76 -13.15
CA ASN A 120 2.04 1.47 -14.41
C ASN A 120 0.85 2.35 -14.83
N THR A 121 0.00 2.75 -13.90
CA THR A 121 -1.12 3.63 -14.19
C THR A 121 -0.74 5.11 -13.97
N PRO A 122 -1.44 6.08 -14.60
CA PRO A 122 -1.20 7.52 -14.40
C PRO A 122 -1.30 7.97 -12.93
N HIS A 123 -2.03 7.25 -12.09
CA HIS A 123 -2.13 7.53 -10.65
C HIS A 123 -0.75 7.67 -10.00
N TRP A 124 0.23 6.87 -10.42
CA TRP A 124 1.58 6.85 -9.86
C TRP A 124 2.47 8.01 -10.30
N ASP A 125 2.08 8.70 -11.36
CA ASP A 125 2.71 9.96 -11.78
C ASP A 125 2.16 11.15 -11.00
N GLU A 126 0.98 10.99 -10.39
CA GLU A 126 0.23 12.06 -9.73
C GLU A 126 0.24 11.95 -8.19
N HIS A 127 0.78 10.85 -7.63
CA HIS A 127 0.75 10.62 -6.19
C HIS A 127 2.01 9.90 -5.69
N HIS A 128 2.38 10.23 -4.45
CA HIS A 128 3.34 9.45 -3.67
C HIS A 128 2.60 8.48 -2.77
N ARG A 129 2.95 7.19 -2.81
CA ARG A 129 2.48 6.19 -1.86
C ARG A 129 3.47 6.02 -0.73
N PHE A 130 2.97 6.18 0.49
CA PHE A 130 3.72 5.88 1.69
C PHE A 130 3.13 4.67 2.41
N HIS A 131 4.02 3.88 3.00
CA HIS A 131 3.69 2.71 3.81
C HIS A 131 4.10 2.97 5.24
N VAL A 132 3.18 2.76 6.17
CA VAL A 132 3.43 2.75 7.60
C VAL A 132 3.12 1.36 8.12
N PRO A 133 4.13 0.52 8.44
CA PRO A 133 3.89 -0.74 9.09
C PRO A 133 3.32 -0.53 10.50
N LEU A 134 2.15 -1.11 10.77
CA LEU A 134 1.49 -1.08 12.08
C LEU A 134 1.81 -2.35 12.86
N ILE A 135 1.57 -3.51 12.24
CA ILE A 135 1.89 -4.83 12.78
C ILE A 135 2.79 -5.52 11.74
N THR A 136 3.96 -5.96 12.16
CA THR A 136 4.93 -6.60 11.27
C THR A 136 5.96 -7.44 12.05
N THR A 137 6.67 -8.33 11.36
CA THR A 137 7.79 -9.10 11.90
C THR A 137 8.96 -9.09 10.90
N PRO A 138 10.19 -9.41 11.30
CA PRO A 138 11.33 -9.51 10.39
C PRO A 138 11.12 -10.49 9.22
N ALA A 139 10.20 -11.44 9.36
CA ALA A 139 9.84 -12.39 8.31
C ALA A 139 8.85 -11.80 7.27
N ALA A 140 8.33 -10.59 7.50
CA ALA A 140 7.55 -9.84 6.54
C ALA A 140 8.46 -8.84 5.81
N ARG A 141 8.65 -9.04 4.49
CA ARG A 141 9.61 -8.28 3.71
C ARG A 141 8.99 -7.77 2.41
N LEU A 142 9.35 -6.54 2.05
CA LEU A 142 9.05 -5.94 0.75
C LEU A 142 10.20 -6.23 -0.21
N CYS A 143 9.87 -6.59 -1.44
CA CYS A 143 10.83 -6.77 -2.55
C CYS A 143 10.69 -5.60 -3.53
N VAL A 144 11.81 -4.96 -3.88
CA VAL A 144 11.86 -3.94 -4.95
C VAL A 144 13.09 -4.20 -5.81
N ALA A 145 12.90 -4.41 -7.11
CA ALA A 145 13.96 -4.71 -8.06
C ALA A 145 14.90 -5.84 -7.56
N GLY A 146 14.33 -6.92 -7.02
CA GLY A 146 15.07 -8.10 -6.54
C GLY A 146 15.84 -7.90 -5.22
N ARG A 147 15.56 -6.83 -4.49
CA ARG A 147 16.09 -6.58 -3.15
C ARG A 147 14.98 -6.62 -2.11
N PHE A 148 15.25 -7.22 -0.97
CA PHE A 148 14.30 -7.45 0.11
C PHE A 148 14.67 -6.61 1.32
N LEU A 149 13.66 -5.98 1.92
CA LEU A 149 13.80 -5.18 3.12
C LEU A 149 12.61 -5.42 4.05
N HIS A 150 12.89 -5.64 5.34
CA HIS A 150 11.90 -5.54 6.38
C HIS A 150 11.66 -4.08 6.75
N LEU A 151 10.40 -3.69 6.84
CA LEU A 151 10.00 -2.35 7.24
C LEU A 151 9.51 -2.41 8.70
N PRO A 152 10.27 -1.86 9.67
CA PRO A 152 9.91 -1.89 11.09
C PRO A 152 8.62 -1.12 11.40
N ALA A 153 7.86 -1.59 12.39
CA ALA A 153 6.65 -0.91 12.85
C ALA A 153 6.95 0.53 13.33
N GLY A 154 6.02 1.44 13.05
CA GLY A 154 6.14 2.85 13.43
C GLY A 154 7.06 3.69 12.54
N THR A 155 7.68 3.09 11.52
CA THR A 155 8.45 3.83 10.51
C THR A 155 7.61 4.12 9.28
N ALA A 156 7.98 5.13 8.50
CA ALA A 156 7.29 5.48 7.26
C ALA A 156 8.22 5.31 6.05
N TRP A 157 7.69 4.77 4.97
CA TRP A 157 8.46 4.38 3.80
C TRP A 157 7.77 4.75 2.50
N ALA A 158 8.58 5.17 1.52
CA ALA A 158 8.22 5.09 0.12
C ALA A 158 9.09 4.03 -0.57
N PHE A 159 8.65 3.52 -1.72
CA PHE A 159 9.48 2.65 -2.55
C PHE A 159 9.20 2.90 -4.03
N ASN A 160 10.11 2.47 -4.88
CA ASN A 160 9.92 2.57 -6.32
C ASN A 160 8.97 1.47 -6.82
N ASN A 161 7.72 1.81 -6.99
CA ASN A 161 6.69 0.92 -7.53
C ASN A 161 6.64 0.89 -9.08
N SER A 162 7.47 1.70 -9.74
CA SER A 162 7.61 1.69 -11.21
C SER A 162 8.55 0.58 -11.72
N VAL A 163 9.16 -0.19 -10.81
CA VAL A 163 9.97 -1.37 -11.12
C VAL A 163 9.31 -2.62 -10.53
N PRO A 164 9.69 -3.85 -10.94
CA PRO A 164 9.13 -5.07 -10.37
C PRO A 164 9.26 -5.08 -8.85
N HIS A 165 8.11 -5.17 -8.17
CA HIS A 165 8.02 -5.19 -6.71
C HIS A 165 6.97 -6.18 -6.22
N GLY A 166 7.07 -6.57 -4.96
CA GLY A 166 6.19 -7.53 -4.32
C GLY A 166 6.48 -7.63 -2.83
N ALA A 167 5.84 -8.54 -2.14
CA ALA A 167 6.10 -8.76 -0.72
C ALA A 167 5.86 -10.22 -0.32
N GLU A 168 6.54 -10.68 0.72
CA GLU A 168 6.21 -11.94 1.38
C GLU A 168 6.02 -11.72 2.88
N ASN A 169 5.14 -12.48 3.48
CA ASN A 169 4.97 -12.57 4.91
C ASN A 169 5.07 -14.04 5.34
N LEU A 170 6.21 -14.44 5.88
CA LEU A 170 6.46 -15.78 6.41
C LEU A 170 6.31 -15.84 7.93
N GLY A 171 5.85 -14.76 8.57
CA GLY A 171 5.63 -14.64 10.01
C GLY A 171 4.16 -14.55 10.40
N SER A 172 3.89 -13.92 11.53
CA SER A 172 2.53 -13.60 11.98
C SER A 172 1.82 -12.60 11.05
N PRO A 173 0.50 -12.37 11.21
CA PRO A 173 -0.21 -11.41 10.37
C PRO A 173 0.49 -10.06 10.33
N ARG A 174 0.57 -9.46 9.14
CA ARG A 174 1.13 -8.14 8.89
C ARG A 174 0.03 -7.17 8.52
N ILE A 175 -0.02 -5.99 9.16
CA ILE A 175 -0.91 -4.90 8.79
C ILE A 175 -0.06 -3.66 8.50
N HIS A 176 -0.20 -3.11 7.29
CA HIS A 176 0.36 -1.84 6.90
C HIS A 176 -0.76 -0.83 6.63
N LEU A 177 -0.55 0.41 7.06
CA LEU A 177 -1.29 1.55 6.57
C LEU A 177 -0.61 2.04 5.28
N MET A 178 -1.37 2.14 4.20
CA MET A 178 -0.95 2.80 2.97
C MET A 178 -1.69 4.13 2.84
N VAL A 179 -0.96 5.16 2.42
CA VAL A 179 -1.51 6.49 2.14
C VAL A 179 -0.98 7.00 0.80
N ASP A 180 -1.86 7.58 -0.01
CA ASP A 180 -1.47 8.27 -1.24
C ASP A 180 -1.61 9.78 -1.03
N LEU A 181 -0.53 10.50 -1.27
CA LEU A 181 -0.42 11.94 -1.06
C LEU A 181 -0.21 12.67 -2.39
N PRO A 182 -0.81 13.85 -2.57
CA PRO A 182 -0.57 14.66 -3.76
C PRO A 182 0.87 15.18 -3.76
N PRO A 183 1.51 15.40 -4.93
CA PRO A 183 2.87 15.87 -5.06
C PRO A 183 2.94 17.40 -4.85
N VAL A 184 2.59 17.85 -3.66
CA VAL A 184 2.71 19.25 -3.24
C VAL A 184 4.09 19.52 -2.65
N PRO A 185 4.57 20.79 -2.59
CA PRO A 185 5.92 21.11 -2.14
C PRO A 185 6.31 20.53 -0.78
N SER A 186 5.38 20.47 0.18
CA SER A 186 5.62 19.88 1.50
C SER A 186 5.80 18.35 1.45
N VAL A 187 5.11 17.65 0.56
CA VAL A 187 5.28 16.20 0.35
C VAL A 187 6.59 15.92 -0.36
N GLU A 188 6.93 16.73 -1.39
CA GLU A 188 8.22 16.61 -2.08
C GLU A 188 9.39 16.89 -1.16
N ALA A 189 9.28 17.86 -0.24
CA ALA A 189 10.28 18.13 0.78
C ALA A 189 10.47 16.94 1.75
N LEU A 190 9.38 16.26 2.14
CA LEU A 190 9.44 15.06 2.96
C LEU A 190 10.15 13.92 2.22
N VAL A 191 9.84 13.71 0.94
CA VAL A 191 10.50 12.70 0.10
C VAL A 191 11.99 13.02 -0.05
N ALA A 192 12.33 14.29 -0.32
CA ALA A 192 13.73 14.72 -0.46
C ALA A 192 14.55 14.56 0.83
N ALA A 193 13.91 14.64 2.00
CA ALA A 193 14.55 14.43 3.31
C ALA A 193 14.67 12.94 3.70
N GLY A 194 14.15 12.02 2.88
CA GLY A 194 14.22 10.58 3.13
C GLY A 194 15.63 10.01 2.94
N THR A 195 15.89 8.90 3.60
CA THR A 195 17.15 8.15 3.50
C THR A 195 16.95 6.92 2.60
N PRO A 196 17.64 6.82 1.46
CA PRO A 196 17.59 5.64 0.61
C PRO A 196 18.17 4.41 1.32
N GLU A 197 17.53 3.26 1.10
CA GLU A 197 18.02 1.96 1.56
C GLU A 197 18.01 0.95 0.41
N GLU A 198 18.98 0.01 0.42
CA GLU A 198 19.20 -0.90 -0.70
C GLU A 198 18.56 -2.28 -0.52
N GLY A 199 18.34 -2.71 0.72
CA GLY A 199 17.92 -4.07 1.03
C GLY A 199 18.94 -5.14 0.64
N ALA A 200 18.60 -6.41 0.87
CA ALA A 200 19.46 -7.57 0.60
C ALA A 200 18.94 -8.41 -0.57
N LYS A 201 19.82 -9.12 -1.27
CA LYS A 201 19.42 -10.16 -2.23
C LYS A 201 18.97 -11.39 -1.48
N ASP A 202 17.91 -12.04 -1.97
CA ASP A 202 17.42 -13.33 -1.51
C ASP A 202 16.87 -14.10 -2.72
N PRO A 203 17.68 -14.99 -3.33
CA PRO A 203 17.29 -15.74 -4.52
C PRO A 203 16.10 -16.68 -4.26
N GLU A 204 15.99 -17.24 -3.06
CA GLU A 204 14.89 -18.15 -2.71
C GLU A 204 13.56 -17.39 -2.58
N ALA A 205 13.58 -16.26 -1.88
CA ALA A 205 12.42 -15.37 -1.79
C ALA A 205 12.02 -14.85 -3.18
N MET A 206 13.01 -14.49 -4.01
CA MET A 206 12.76 -14.07 -5.38
C MET A 206 12.08 -15.16 -6.21
N ALA A 207 12.53 -16.40 -6.09
CA ALA A 207 11.92 -17.55 -6.77
C ALA A 207 10.46 -17.77 -6.30
N ARG A 208 10.17 -17.59 -5.01
CA ARG A 208 8.79 -17.66 -4.49
C ARG A 208 7.90 -16.58 -5.05
N LEU A 209 8.36 -15.32 -5.13
CA LEU A 209 7.57 -14.19 -5.63
C LEU A 209 7.39 -14.21 -7.16
N SER A 210 8.25 -14.92 -7.88
CA SER A 210 8.20 -15.03 -9.35
C SER A 210 7.24 -16.11 -9.84
N ARG A 211 6.65 -16.92 -8.96
CA ARG A 211 5.66 -17.95 -9.34
C ARG A 211 4.35 -17.31 -9.78
N ASP A 212 3.56 -18.05 -10.55
CA ASP A 212 2.18 -17.61 -10.85
C ASP A 212 1.41 -17.50 -9.51
N PRO A 213 0.75 -16.38 -9.25
CA PRO A 213 -0.07 -16.20 -8.05
C PRO A 213 -1.08 -17.32 -7.82
N MET A 214 -1.68 -17.86 -8.90
CA MET A 214 -2.65 -18.93 -8.83
C MET A 214 -2.06 -20.26 -8.34
N GLU A 215 -0.78 -20.53 -8.63
CA GLU A 215 -0.09 -21.73 -8.14
C GLU A 215 0.19 -21.66 -6.62
N SER A 216 0.28 -20.46 -6.08
CA SER A 216 0.62 -20.20 -4.67
C SER A 216 -0.58 -20.30 -3.73
N LEU A 217 -1.80 -20.35 -4.27
CA LEU A 217 -3.02 -20.45 -3.47
C LEU A 217 -3.30 -21.89 -3.05
N PRO A 218 -3.84 -22.08 -1.82
CA PRO A 218 -4.44 -23.37 -1.43
C PRO A 218 -5.49 -23.81 -2.44
N GLU A 219 -5.61 -25.12 -2.71
CA GLU A 219 -6.59 -25.66 -3.64
C GLU A 219 -8.03 -25.21 -3.32
N THR A 220 -8.36 -25.09 -2.03
CA THR A 220 -9.67 -24.62 -1.56
C THR A 220 -9.98 -23.17 -1.97
N MET A 221 -8.95 -22.36 -2.24
CA MET A 221 -9.11 -20.97 -2.64
C MET A 221 -8.93 -20.75 -4.15
N LYS A 222 -8.42 -21.74 -4.89
CA LYS A 222 -8.13 -21.59 -6.32
C LYS A 222 -9.40 -21.39 -7.15
N SER A 223 -10.47 -22.09 -6.84
CA SER A 223 -11.75 -21.96 -7.57
C SER A 223 -12.34 -20.57 -7.42
N ASP A 224 -12.36 -20.04 -6.20
CA ASP A 224 -12.94 -18.74 -5.89
C ASP A 224 -12.05 -17.61 -6.40
N ALA A 225 -10.74 -17.73 -6.22
CA ALA A 225 -9.76 -16.76 -6.73
C ALA A 225 -9.77 -16.68 -8.26
N TYR A 226 -9.93 -17.81 -8.96
CA TYR A 226 -10.05 -17.84 -10.42
C TYR A 226 -11.32 -17.14 -10.90
N LEU A 227 -12.45 -17.37 -10.23
CA LEU A 227 -13.70 -16.70 -10.55
C LEU A 227 -13.61 -15.18 -10.31
N LEU A 228 -13.05 -14.78 -9.18
CA LEU A 228 -12.84 -13.37 -8.86
C LEU A 228 -11.89 -12.69 -9.86
N TRP A 229 -10.81 -13.38 -10.24
CA TRP A 229 -9.88 -12.87 -11.25
C TRP A 229 -10.56 -12.72 -12.63
N ARG A 230 -11.37 -13.69 -13.05
CA ARG A 230 -12.13 -13.60 -14.32
C ARG A 230 -13.12 -12.44 -14.32
N LEU A 231 -13.80 -12.20 -13.21
CA LEU A 231 -14.75 -11.08 -13.07
C LEU A 231 -14.05 -9.72 -13.10
N ALA A 232 -12.83 -9.63 -12.62
CA ALA A 232 -12.02 -8.42 -12.66
C ALA A 232 -11.44 -8.10 -14.06
N GLN A 233 -11.51 -9.02 -15.01
CA GLN A 233 -11.05 -8.81 -16.41
C GLN A 233 -12.17 -8.33 -17.35
N GLN A 234 -13.43 -8.32 -16.89
CA GLN A 234 -14.61 -7.80 -17.63
C GLN A 234 -14.89 -6.34 -17.26
#